data_92ed374c007d1e2c33591acbfebe4073
#
_entry.id   92ed374c007d1e2c33591acbfebe4073
#
_cell.length_a   1.000
_cell.length_b   1.000
_cell.length_c   1.000
_cell.angle_alpha   90.00
_cell.angle_beta   90.00
_cell.angle_gamma   90.00
#
_symmetry.space_group_name_H-M   'P 1'
#
loop_
_entity.id
_entity.type
_entity.pdbx_description
1 polymer ?
#
loop_
_entity_poly.entity_id
_entity_poly.type
_entity_poly.pdbx_seq_one_letter_code
_entity_poly.pdbx_strand_id
1 'polypeptide(L)'
;MKQDRFLTGILIGIAVLVVMALAVFFIRKDSQSYVSEGTPEGVVHNYVLAVLNGDYQKAYNYLADLEDKPTYEEFRDAFIKGMVNPNNSAVDIGESEVNNDTASVEVAMIYNPRDPFSTGYRDTQRAILVKQDGEWKLSSMPGYYFWEYSWYQETPK
;
A
#
# COMPACT_ATOMS: atom_id res chain seq x y z
N MET A 1 -5.94 -23.80 51.20
CA MET A 1 -5.86 -24.17 49.75
C MET A 1 -4.39 -24.14 49.35
N LYS A 2 -3.80 -25.27 49.01
CA LYS A 2 -2.42 -25.31 48.44
C LYS A 2 -2.49 -24.68 47.06
N GLN A 3 -1.89 -23.53 46.88
CA GLN A 3 -1.74 -22.92 45.58
C GLN A 3 -0.89 -23.88 44.69
N ASP A 4 -1.49 -24.31 43.62
CA ASP A 4 -0.81 -25.28 42.72
C ASP A 4 0.28 -24.51 41.94
N ARG A 5 1.54 -24.68 42.44
CA ARG A 5 2.72 -23.99 41.85
C ARG A 5 2.89 -24.28 40.37
N PHE A 6 2.41 -25.45 39.94
CA PHE A 6 2.43 -25.84 38.54
C PHE A 6 1.47 -24.99 37.70
N LEU A 7 0.24 -24.81 38.16
CA LEU A 7 -0.78 -23.98 37.51
C LEU A 7 -0.32 -22.51 37.42
N THR A 8 0.27 -22.02 38.53
CA THR A 8 0.83 -20.65 38.55
C THR A 8 1.96 -20.48 37.55
N GLY A 9 2.84 -21.49 37.38
CA GLY A 9 3.91 -21.47 36.35
C GLY A 9 3.37 -21.42 34.94
N ILE A 10 2.33 -22.19 34.63
CA ILE A 10 1.65 -22.15 33.31
C ILE A 10 1.03 -20.78 33.05
N LEU A 11 0.32 -20.21 34.04
CA LEU A 11 -0.29 -18.88 33.87
C LEU A 11 0.74 -17.79 33.62
N ILE A 12 1.87 -17.81 34.31
CA ILE A 12 2.99 -16.88 34.05
C ILE A 12 3.54 -17.08 32.65
N GLY A 13 3.76 -18.33 32.20
CA GLY A 13 4.21 -18.64 30.86
C GLY A 13 3.28 -18.11 29.77
N ILE A 14 1.97 -18.29 29.91
CA ILE A 14 0.96 -17.76 29.00
C ILE A 14 1.00 -16.21 29.00
N ALA A 15 1.06 -15.58 30.16
CA ALA A 15 1.12 -14.12 30.27
C ALA A 15 2.35 -13.55 29.54
N VAL A 16 3.51 -14.16 29.69
CA VAL A 16 4.74 -13.77 29.00
C VAL A 16 4.59 -13.91 27.48
N LEU A 17 4.00 -15.01 27.00
CA LEU A 17 3.75 -15.22 25.56
C LEU A 17 2.79 -14.17 24.99
N VAL A 18 1.72 -13.81 25.72
CA VAL A 18 0.79 -12.77 25.31
C VAL A 18 1.48 -11.41 25.22
N VAL A 19 2.29 -11.05 26.22
CA VAL A 19 3.04 -9.79 26.23
C VAL A 19 4.03 -9.73 25.06
N MET A 20 4.75 -10.84 24.77
CA MET A 20 5.64 -10.91 23.61
C MET A 20 4.88 -10.79 22.29
N ALA A 21 3.75 -11.45 22.15
CA ALA A 21 2.91 -11.35 20.97
C ALA A 21 2.39 -9.92 20.74
N LEU A 22 1.95 -9.24 21.79
CA LEU A 22 1.54 -7.84 21.73
C LEU A 22 2.70 -6.92 21.37
N ALA A 23 3.88 -7.12 21.96
CA ALA A 23 5.08 -6.35 21.63
C ALA A 23 5.45 -6.48 20.15
N VAL A 24 5.48 -7.72 19.60
CA VAL A 24 5.72 -7.97 18.20
C VAL A 24 4.63 -7.33 17.30
N PHE A 25 3.38 -7.39 17.73
CA PHE A 25 2.26 -6.76 17.01
C PHE A 25 2.44 -5.23 16.91
N PHE A 26 2.77 -4.57 18.02
CA PHE A 26 2.98 -3.12 18.04
C PHE A 26 4.21 -2.70 17.24
N ILE A 27 5.33 -3.45 17.32
CA ILE A 27 6.53 -3.18 16.53
C ILE A 27 6.23 -3.32 15.02
N ARG A 28 5.45 -4.32 14.62
CA ARG A 28 5.07 -4.51 13.21
C ARG A 28 4.07 -3.46 12.71
N LYS A 29 3.20 -2.95 13.59
CA LYS A 29 2.26 -1.89 13.23
C LYS A 29 2.98 -0.57 12.89
N ASP A 30 4.08 -0.27 13.56
CA ASP A 30 4.90 0.91 13.29
C ASP A 30 5.79 0.78 12.04
N SER A 31 5.89 -0.41 11.42
CA SER A 31 6.71 -0.61 10.21
C SER A 31 6.07 -0.06 8.93
N GLN A 32 4.80 0.35 8.97
CA GLN A 32 4.13 1.02 7.85
C GLN A 32 4.23 2.55 8.02
N SER A 33 5.43 3.07 7.93
CA SER A 33 5.69 4.52 7.95
C SER A 33 5.97 5.05 6.54
N TYR A 34 5.66 6.32 6.33
CA TYR A 34 6.06 7.01 5.10
C TYR A 34 7.59 7.04 5.00
N VAL A 35 8.08 6.82 3.79
CA VAL A 35 9.51 6.84 3.47
C VAL A 35 9.87 8.10 2.68
N SER A 36 11.15 8.28 2.37
CA SER A 36 11.61 9.42 1.56
C SER A 36 10.94 9.41 0.18
N GLU A 37 10.45 10.57 -0.25
CA GLU A 37 9.82 10.81 -1.55
C GLU A 37 10.83 11.12 -2.67
N GLY A 38 12.12 11.08 -2.34
CA GLY A 38 13.19 11.36 -3.30
C GLY A 38 13.42 10.26 -4.34
N THR A 39 12.81 9.08 -4.17
CA THR A 39 12.91 7.96 -5.10
C THR A 39 11.54 7.54 -5.63
N PRO A 40 11.47 6.98 -6.87
CA PRO A 40 10.22 6.49 -7.43
C PRO A 40 9.53 5.44 -6.55
N GLU A 41 10.29 4.49 -5.98
CA GLU A 41 9.79 3.45 -5.07
C GLU A 41 9.17 4.06 -3.81
N GLY A 42 9.82 5.10 -3.27
CA GLY A 42 9.33 5.80 -2.09
C GLY A 42 7.98 6.48 -2.35
N VAL A 43 7.80 7.07 -3.52
CA VAL A 43 6.52 7.67 -3.92
C VAL A 43 5.43 6.62 -4.08
N VAL A 44 5.72 5.49 -4.75
CA VAL A 44 4.77 4.37 -4.88
C VAL A 44 4.40 3.82 -3.51
N HIS A 45 5.38 3.61 -2.63
CA HIS A 45 5.14 3.15 -1.26
C HIS A 45 4.22 4.10 -0.49
N ASN A 46 4.52 5.39 -0.54
CA ASN A 46 3.77 6.40 0.18
C ASN A 46 2.34 6.57 -0.35
N TYR A 47 2.16 6.45 -1.67
CA TYR A 47 0.85 6.43 -2.30
C TYR A 47 0.01 5.25 -1.78
N VAL A 48 0.55 4.04 -1.85
CA VAL A 48 -0.12 2.82 -1.36
C VAL A 48 -0.49 2.96 0.12
N LEU A 49 0.45 3.43 0.92
CA LEU A 49 0.24 3.62 2.36
C LEU A 49 -0.84 4.67 2.65
N ALA A 50 -0.86 5.79 1.91
CA ALA A 50 -1.88 6.83 2.05
C ALA A 50 -3.28 6.27 1.71
N VAL A 51 -3.40 5.49 0.62
CA VAL A 51 -4.65 4.83 0.24
C VAL A 51 -5.11 3.86 1.33
N LEU A 52 -4.23 3.00 1.84
CA LEU A 52 -4.55 2.04 2.90
C LEU A 52 -4.98 2.70 4.21
N ASN A 53 -4.43 3.87 4.50
CA ASN A 53 -4.79 4.67 5.68
C ASN A 53 -6.07 5.51 5.47
N GLY A 54 -6.63 5.56 4.25
CA GLY A 54 -7.77 6.40 3.91
C GLY A 54 -7.43 7.90 3.80
N ASP A 55 -6.13 8.24 3.76
CA ASP A 55 -5.65 9.60 3.55
C ASP A 55 -5.65 9.92 2.03
N TYR A 56 -6.85 10.02 1.48
CA TYR A 56 -7.05 10.23 0.04
C TYR A 56 -6.48 11.56 -0.44
N GLN A 57 -6.44 12.59 0.41
CA GLN A 57 -5.83 13.86 0.03
C GLN A 57 -4.33 13.71 -0.20
N LYS A 58 -3.66 13.01 0.68
CA LYS A 58 -2.22 12.74 0.54
C LYS A 58 -1.94 11.83 -0.66
N ALA A 59 -2.75 10.78 -0.85
CA ALA A 59 -2.65 9.90 -2.01
C ALA A 59 -2.81 10.68 -3.32
N TYR A 60 -3.79 11.57 -3.41
CA TYR A 60 -4.04 12.42 -4.57
C TYR A 60 -2.85 13.33 -4.92
N ASN A 61 -2.14 13.83 -3.92
CA ASN A 61 -0.96 14.69 -4.12
C ASN A 61 0.23 13.98 -4.78
N TYR A 62 0.24 12.64 -4.77
CA TYR A 62 1.24 11.85 -5.50
C TYR A 62 0.91 11.67 -6.98
N LEU A 63 -0.29 12.01 -7.44
CA LEU A 63 -0.69 11.88 -8.83
C LEU A 63 -0.03 12.96 -9.70
N ALA A 64 0.41 12.57 -10.89
CA ALA A 64 0.97 13.48 -11.88
C ALA A 64 -0.09 14.49 -12.36
N ASP A 65 0.32 15.71 -12.62
CA ASP A 65 -0.53 16.75 -13.19
C ASP A 65 -0.45 16.70 -14.72
N LEU A 66 -1.20 15.76 -15.30
CA LEU A 66 -1.29 15.52 -16.74
C LEU A 66 -2.72 15.73 -17.21
N GLU A 67 -2.91 15.76 -18.54
CA GLU A 67 -4.23 15.76 -19.16
C GLU A 67 -5.04 14.54 -18.67
N ASP A 68 -6.33 14.71 -18.48
CA ASP A 68 -7.26 13.70 -17.95
C ASP A 68 -6.94 13.20 -16.52
N LYS A 69 -6.19 13.97 -15.75
CA LYS A 69 -6.09 13.73 -14.31
C LYS A 69 -7.47 13.79 -13.67
N PRO A 70 -7.88 12.78 -12.88
CA PRO A 70 -9.15 12.84 -12.17
C PRO A 70 -9.17 14.04 -11.22
N THR A 71 -10.33 14.64 -11.03
CA THR A 71 -10.51 15.60 -9.94
C THR A 71 -10.35 14.91 -8.59
N TYR A 72 -10.05 15.66 -7.54
CA TYR A 72 -9.95 15.08 -6.20
C TYR A 72 -11.24 14.35 -5.76
N GLU A 73 -12.40 14.89 -6.14
CA GLU A 73 -13.70 14.29 -5.82
C GLU A 73 -13.87 12.95 -6.53
N GLU A 74 -13.57 12.84 -7.82
CA GLU A 74 -13.61 11.59 -8.59
C GLU A 74 -12.63 10.56 -8.01
N PHE A 75 -11.41 10.99 -7.72
CA PHE A 75 -10.40 10.13 -7.10
C PHE A 75 -10.89 9.55 -5.77
N ARG A 76 -11.34 10.40 -4.85
CA ARG A 76 -11.83 9.99 -3.53
C ARG A 76 -13.07 9.10 -3.64
N ASP A 77 -14.00 9.45 -4.52
CA ASP A 77 -15.25 8.72 -4.71
C ASP A 77 -15.01 7.31 -5.26
N ALA A 78 -13.97 7.08 -6.07
CA ALA A 78 -13.61 5.77 -6.55
C ALA A 78 -13.34 4.78 -5.39
N PHE A 79 -12.69 5.23 -4.32
CA PHE A 79 -12.46 4.42 -3.12
C PHE A 79 -13.71 4.30 -2.24
N ILE A 80 -14.42 5.39 -2.00
CA ILE A 80 -15.61 5.40 -1.12
C ILE A 80 -16.74 4.55 -1.71
N LYS A 81 -16.95 4.61 -3.03
CA LYS A 81 -17.98 3.82 -3.73
C LYS A 81 -17.54 2.38 -4.03
N GLY A 82 -16.30 2.02 -3.68
CA GLY A 82 -15.78 0.67 -3.83
C GLY A 82 -15.44 0.29 -5.27
N MET A 83 -15.31 1.25 -6.20
CA MET A 83 -14.79 1.01 -7.55
C MET A 83 -13.33 0.57 -7.49
N VAL A 84 -12.58 1.14 -6.55
CA VAL A 84 -11.21 0.75 -6.16
C VAL A 84 -11.25 0.25 -4.72
N ASN A 85 -10.79 -0.97 -4.47
CA ASN A 85 -10.87 -1.56 -3.13
C ASN A 85 -9.56 -2.25 -2.73
N PRO A 86 -8.72 -1.57 -1.93
CA PRO A 86 -7.41 -2.09 -1.51
C PRO A 86 -7.45 -3.19 -0.44
N ASN A 87 -8.62 -3.48 0.14
CA ASN A 87 -8.73 -4.29 1.37
C ASN A 87 -8.35 -5.77 1.22
N ASN A 88 -8.35 -6.32 0.00
CA ASN A 88 -8.08 -7.73 -0.26
C ASN A 88 -6.76 -7.98 -1.00
N SER A 89 -5.89 -6.99 -1.04
CA SER A 89 -4.58 -7.11 -1.69
C SER A 89 -3.47 -6.65 -0.76
N ALA A 90 -2.30 -7.22 -0.93
CA ALA A 90 -1.05 -6.67 -0.44
C ALA A 90 -0.19 -6.26 -1.63
N VAL A 91 0.66 -5.27 -1.42
CA VAL A 91 1.57 -4.73 -2.44
C VAL A 91 2.99 -4.93 -1.97
N ASP A 92 3.80 -5.51 -2.83
CA ASP A 92 5.25 -5.58 -2.68
C ASP A 92 5.90 -4.72 -3.75
N ILE A 93 6.75 -3.79 -3.34
CA ILE A 93 7.36 -2.79 -4.21
C ILE A 93 8.79 -3.23 -4.46
N GLY A 94 9.11 -3.48 -5.72
CA GLY A 94 10.41 -3.91 -6.18
C GLY A 94 11.30 -2.74 -6.61
N GLU A 95 12.21 -3.02 -7.52
CA GLU A 95 13.19 -2.07 -8.02
C GLU A 95 12.59 -1.10 -9.03
N SER A 96 13.20 0.07 -9.18
CA SER A 96 12.86 1.04 -10.21
C SER A 96 13.89 1.09 -11.34
N GLU A 97 13.40 1.40 -12.53
CA GLU A 97 14.21 1.80 -13.69
C GLU A 97 13.91 3.28 -13.99
N VAL A 98 14.92 4.11 -13.92
CA VAL A 98 14.81 5.56 -14.17
C VAL A 98 15.40 5.88 -15.52
N ASN A 99 14.64 6.59 -16.36
CA ASN A 99 15.08 7.08 -17.66
C ASN A 99 14.72 8.58 -17.80
N ASN A 100 15.68 9.46 -17.57
CA ASN A 100 15.50 10.91 -17.49
C ASN A 100 14.37 11.30 -16.51
N ASP A 101 13.29 11.87 -17.01
CA ASP A 101 12.14 12.36 -16.24
C ASP A 101 11.01 11.32 -16.14
N THR A 102 11.25 10.08 -16.51
CA THR A 102 10.32 8.97 -16.34
C THR A 102 10.94 7.85 -15.52
N ALA A 103 10.12 7.18 -14.75
CA ALA A 103 10.53 6.00 -14.00
C ALA A 103 9.46 4.91 -14.08
N SER A 104 9.90 3.65 -14.04
CA SER A 104 9.02 2.51 -13.86
C SER A 104 9.43 1.76 -12.61
N VAL A 105 8.46 1.45 -11.74
CA VAL A 105 8.67 0.72 -10.49
C VAL A 105 7.96 -0.62 -10.59
N GLU A 106 8.68 -1.69 -10.29
CA GLU A 106 8.07 -3.01 -10.21
C GLU A 106 7.12 -3.08 -9.01
N VAL A 107 5.89 -3.52 -9.25
CA VAL A 107 4.85 -3.65 -8.23
C VAL A 107 4.24 -5.04 -8.34
N ALA A 108 4.40 -5.84 -7.29
CA ALA A 108 3.77 -7.14 -7.20
C ALA A 108 2.50 -7.05 -6.35
N MET A 109 1.36 -7.31 -6.98
CA MET A 109 0.07 -7.42 -6.31
C MET A 109 -0.13 -8.84 -5.81
N ILE A 110 -0.38 -8.98 -4.52
CA ILE A 110 -0.59 -10.28 -3.87
C ILE A 110 -2.07 -10.36 -3.49
N TYR A 111 -2.77 -11.29 -4.13
CA TYR A 111 -4.20 -11.51 -3.91
C TYR A 111 -4.42 -12.53 -2.81
N ASN A 112 -5.44 -12.27 -1.98
CA ASN A 112 -5.83 -13.13 -0.87
C ASN A 112 -4.71 -13.43 0.16
N PRO A 113 -3.99 -12.39 0.65
CA PRO A 113 -2.85 -12.58 1.54
C PRO A 113 -3.24 -13.11 2.94
N ARG A 114 -4.55 -13.22 3.22
CA ARG A 114 -5.07 -13.65 4.53
C ARG A 114 -5.25 -15.15 4.69
N ASP A 115 -5.13 -15.92 3.62
CA ASP A 115 -5.19 -17.38 3.70
C ASP A 115 -3.78 -17.95 3.93
N PRO A 116 -3.47 -18.42 5.15
CA PRO A 116 -2.13 -18.93 5.48
C PRO A 116 -1.78 -20.27 4.77
N PHE A 117 -2.77 -20.90 4.12
CA PHE A 117 -2.59 -22.15 3.37
C PHE A 117 -2.61 -21.95 1.86
N SER A 118 -2.92 -20.76 1.40
CA SER A 118 -2.88 -20.37 -0.01
C SER A 118 -1.54 -19.74 -0.34
N THR A 119 -0.92 -20.17 -1.43
CA THR A 119 0.30 -19.53 -1.95
C THR A 119 0.03 -18.13 -2.48
N GLY A 120 -1.22 -17.66 -2.46
CA GLY A 120 -1.65 -16.41 -3.04
C GLY A 120 -1.32 -16.32 -4.55
N TYR A 121 -2.14 -15.63 -5.30
CA TYR A 121 -1.77 -15.29 -6.67
C TYR A 121 -0.95 -13.99 -6.63
N ARG A 122 0.26 -14.02 -7.19
CA ARG A 122 1.15 -12.86 -7.32
C ARG A 122 1.19 -12.44 -8.78
N ASP A 123 0.80 -11.20 -9.04
CA ASP A 123 0.88 -10.56 -10.35
C ASP A 123 1.88 -9.40 -10.26
N THR A 124 2.89 -9.45 -11.11
CA THR A 124 3.95 -8.43 -11.13
C THR A 124 3.78 -7.56 -12.36
N GLN A 125 3.59 -6.28 -12.14
CA GLN A 125 3.40 -5.26 -13.16
C GLN A 125 4.28 -4.05 -12.85
N ARG A 126 4.14 -2.94 -13.59
CA ARG A 126 4.93 -1.72 -13.37
C ARG A 126 4.03 -0.50 -13.14
N ALA A 127 4.32 0.23 -12.08
CA ALA A 127 3.84 1.59 -11.90
C ALA A 127 4.72 2.54 -12.71
N ILE A 128 4.11 3.56 -13.31
CA ILE A 128 4.82 4.57 -14.11
C ILE A 128 4.77 5.90 -13.39
N LEU A 129 5.92 6.55 -13.33
CA LEU A 129 6.07 7.86 -12.74
C LEU A 129 6.71 8.82 -13.74
N VAL A 130 6.37 10.09 -13.57
CA VAL A 130 6.99 11.20 -14.30
C VAL A 130 7.55 12.20 -13.29
N LYS A 131 8.61 12.90 -13.66
CA LYS A 131 9.19 13.94 -12.82
C LYS A 131 8.59 15.29 -13.17
N GLN A 132 7.96 15.94 -12.19
CA GLN A 132 7.35 17.25 -12.32
C GLN A 132 7.89 18.17 -11.23
N ASP A 133 8.41 19.32 -11.59
CA ASP A 133 9.00 20.30 -10.65
C ASP A 133 10.07 19.72 -9.71
N GLY A 134 10.79 18.70 -10.20
CA GLY A 134 11.83 18.00 -9.43
C GLY A 134 11.33 16.85 -8.56
N GLU A 135 10.03 16.63 -8.46
CA GLU A 135 9.37 15.56 -7.68
C GLU A 135 8.85 14.43 -8.59
N TRP A 136 8.90 13.21 -8.08
CA TRP A 136 8.29 12.07 -8.74
C TRP A 136 6.78 12.04 -8.50
N LYS A 137 5.99 11.86 -9.56
CA LYS A 137 4.53 11.78 -9.54
C LYS A 137 4.04 10.56 -10.31
N LEU A 138 3.01 9.89 -9.81
CA LEU A 138 2.40 8.74 -10.43
C LEU A 138 1.53 9.14 -11.62
N SER A 139 1.81 8.55 -12.78
CA SER A 139 0.97 8.65 -13.98
C SER A 139 0.18 7.37 -14.24
N SER A 140 0.63 6.23 -13.68
CA SER A 140 -0.10 4.96 -13.76
C SER A 140 0.31 4.05 -12.61
N MET A 141 -0.65 3.29 -12.08
CA MET A 141 -0.42 2.22 -11.13
C MET A 141 -1.17 0.96 -11.57
N PRO A 142 -0.57 -0.23 -11.47
CA PRO A 142 -1.21 -1.46 -11.86
C PRO A 142 -2.34 -1.88 -10.90
N GLY A 143 -3.34 -2.54 -11.45
CA GLY A 143 -4.39 -3.23 -10.72
C GLY A 143 -5.54 -2.35 -10.22
N TYR A 144 -6.72 -2.94 -10.15
CA TYR A 144 -7.98 -2.30 -9.73
C TYR A 144 -8.09 -2.02 -8.21
N TYR A 145 -7.07 -2.36 -7.44
CA TYR A 145 -7.11 -2.22 -5.98
C TYR A 145 -6.57 -0.88 -5.50
N PHE A 146 -5.73 -0.25 -6.28
CA PHE A 146 -5.09 1.02 -5.95
C PHE A 146 -5.24 2.08 -7.04
N TRP A 147 -5.88 1.74 -8.16
CA TRP A 147 -6.01 2.60 -9.32
C TRP A 147 -7.31 2.33 -10.05
N GLU A 148 -8.02 3.36 -10.44
CA GLU A 148 -9.20 3.23 -11.29
C GLU A 148 -8.77 3.34 -12.76
N TYR A 149 -9.22 2.40 -13.59
CA TYR A 149 -8.72 2.22 -14.95
C TYR A 149 -8.99 3.41 -15.87
N SER A 150 -10.03 4.21 -15.61
CA SER A 150 -10.39 5.38 -16.42
C SER A 150 -9.49 6.60 -16.17
N TRP A 151 -8.72 6.61 -15.08
CA TRP A 151 -7.84 7.75 -14.81
C TRP A 151 -6.74 7.85 -15.87
N TYR A 152 -6.49 9.07 -16.35
CA TYR A 152 -5.54 9.38 -17.42
C TYR A 152 -5.83 8.69 -18.77
N GLN A 153 -7.08 8.33 -19.01
CA GLN A 153 -7.51 7.87 -20.33
C GLN A 153 -8.33 8.97 -21.01
N GLU A 154 -7.99 9.25 -22.27
CA GLU A 154 -8.82 10.13 -23.07
C GLU A 154 -10.25 9.57 -23.14
N THR A 155 -11.22 10.37 -22.73
CA THR A 155 -12.62 10.03 -22.93
C THR A 155 -12.89 9.98 -24.43
N PRO A 156 -13.34 8.88 -25.03
CA PRO A 156 -13.68 8.84 -26.46
C PRO A 156 -14.72 9.93 -26.74
N LYS A 157 -14.39 10.85 -27.63
CA LYS A 157 -15.30 11.92 -28.09
C LYS A 157 -16.40 11.37 -28.96
#